data_43771afa85caf4297820361b719344ba
#
_entry.id   43771afa85caf4297820361b719344ba
#
_cell.length_a   1.000
_cell.length_b   1.000
_cell.length_c   1.000
_cell.angle_alpha   90.00
_cell.angle_beta   90.00
_cell.angle_gamma   90.00
#
_symmetry.space_group_name_H-M   'P 1'
#
loop_
_entity.id
_entity.type
_entity.pdbx_description
1 polymer ?
#
loop_
_entity_poly.entity_id
_entity_poly.type
_entity_poly.pdbx_seq_one_letter_code
_entity_poly.pdbx_strand_id
1 'polypeptide(L)'
;ISPTKTGAGTRTIPMLKEVKAAFVEMKKKRLEFGRCETVVDGYYDFVFYNKRKHVHKPNTINRVMIGIIKGYNEQEKVKAQKEKREAFPIRHFSVHNLRHTFCTNYCKLETNLKTIQGIMGHSDISITMKVYAEATEESKQESFKNLEGKFMIG
;
A
#
# COMPACT_ATOMS: atom_id res chain seq x y z
N ILE A 1 -10.03 -21.22 2.66
CA ILE A 1 -9.41 -20.16 1.82
C ILE A 1 -10.06 -20.23 0.45
N SER A 2 -10.85 -19.21 0.11
CA SER A 2 -11.47 -19.17 -1.20
C SER A 2 -10.42 -19.02 -2.30
N PRO A 3 -10.56 -19.72 -3.43
CA PRO A 3 -9.72 -19.48 -4.60
C PRO A 3 -9.87 -18.01 -5.06
N THR A 4 -8.90 -17.51 -5.80
CA THR A 4 -8.99 -16.18 -6.38
C THR A 4 -10.22 -16.07 -7.29
N LYS A 5 -10.95 -14.94 -7.22
CA LYS A 5 -12.17 -14.74 -8.02
C LYS A 5 -11.94 -14.80 -9.54
N THR A 6 -10.72 -14.57 -9.97
CA THR A 6 -10.33 -14.57 -11.40
C THR A 6 -8.96 -15.20 -11.57
N GLY A 7 -8.66 -15.76 -12.74
CA GLY A 7 -7.34 -16.29 -13.09
C GLY A 7 -6.21 -15.27 -12.92
N ALA A 8 -6.47 -13.98 -13.13
CA ALA A 8 -5.50 -12.89 -12.92
C ALA A 8 -5.09 -12.72 -11.44
N GLY A 9 -5.87 -13.28 -10.51
CA GLY A 9 -5.52 -13.31 -9.09
C GLY A 9 -4.36 -14.25 -8.77
N THR A 10 -4.17 -15.30 -9.56
CA THR A 10 -3.08 -16.26 -9.40
C THR A 10 -1.89 -15.82 -10.26
N ARG A 11 -0.86 -15.30 -9.62
CA ARG A 11 0.30 -14.76 -10.31
C ARG A 11 1.56 -14.81 -9.44
N THR A 12 2.72 -14.76 -10.11
CA THR A 12 4.03 -14.59 -9.47
C THR A 12 4.45 -13.13 -9.61
N ILE A 13 4.83 -12.51 -8.51
CA ILE A 13 5.33 -11.13 -8.47
C ILE A 13 6.79 -11.17 -8.02
N PRO A 14 7.74 -10.56 -8.77
CA PRO A 14 9.12 -10.42 -8.33
C PRO A 14 9.17 -9.68 -6.98
N MET A 15 10.00 -10.17 -6.07
CA MET A 15 10.11 -9.58 -4.74
C MET A 15 11.19 -8.49 -4.73
N LEU A 16 10.80 -7.27 -4.38
CA LEU A 16 11.74 -6.17 -4.14
C LEU A 16 12.67 -6.48 -2.96
N LYS A 17 13.87 -5.91 -2.95
CA LYS A 17 14.87 -6.14 -1.88
C LYS A 17 14.33 -5.76 -0.51
N GLU A 18 13.60 -4.65 -0.40
CA GLU A 18 12.97 -4.15 0.82
C GLU A 18 11.90 -5.10 1.33
N VAL A 19 11.09 -5.66 0.43
CA VAL A 19 10.06 -6.65 0.77
C VAL A 19 10.72 -7.94 1.26
N LYS A 20 11.79 -8.40 0.58
CA LYS A 20 12.57 -9.57 1.02
C LYS A 20 13.15 -9.35 2.42
N ALA A 21 13.72 -8.17 2.68
CA ALA A 21 14.26 -7.82 4.00
C ALA A 21 13.18 -7.87 5.09
N ALA A 22 11.98 -7.32 4.81
CA ALA A 22 10.85 -7.38 5.73
C ALA A 22 10.41 -8.83 6.04
N PHE A 23 10.37 -9.71 5.04
CA PHE A 23 10.06 -11.13 5.25
C PHE A 23 11.14 -11.86 6.06
N VAL A 24 12.42 -11.53 5.85
CA VAL A 24 13.52 -12.08 6.65
C VAL A 24 13.38 -11.68 8.13
N GLU A 25 13.07 -10.40 8.38
CA GLU A 25 12.82 -9.91 9.74
C GLU A 25 11.62 -10.59 10.40
N MET A 26 10.54 -10.76 9.65
CA MET A 26 9.37 -11.50 10.15
C MET A 26 9.71 -12.95 10.46
N LYS A 27 10.55 -13.60 9.63
CA LYS A 27 11.01 -14.98 9.89
C LYS A 27 11.81 -15.06 11.19
N LYS A 28 12.68 -14.08 11.49
CA LYS A 28 13.42 -14.02 12.76
C LYS A 28 12.45 -13.90 13.94
N LYS A 29 11.51 -12.94 13.90
CA LYS A 29 10.48 -12.78 14.95
C LYS A 29 9.67 -14.05 15.15
N ARG A 30 9.38 -14.79 14.10
CA ARG A 30 8.68 -16.06 14.19
C ARG A 30 9.48 -17.14 14.92
N LEU A 31 10.80 -17.14 14.82
CA LEU A 31 11.66 -18.03 15.60
C LEU A 31 11.58 -17.74 17.11
N GLU A 32 11.42 -16.47 17.47
CA GLU A 32 11.28 -16.00 18.85
C GLU A 32 9.88 -16.25 19.43
N PHE A 33 8.83 -15.94 18.68
CA PHE A 33 7.44 -15.97 19.15
C PHE A 33 6.71 -17.30 18.88
N GLY A 34 7.27 -18.17 18.06
CA GLY A 34 6.66 -19.41 17.62
C GLY A 34 5.81 -19.27 16.36
N ARG A 35 5.22 -20.39 15.91
CA ARG A 35 4.44 -20.46 14.68
C ARG A 35 2.97 -20.09 14.89
N CYS A 36 2.29 -19.73 13.79
CA CYS A 36 0.84 -19.56 13.79
C CYS A 36 0.14 -20.89 14.12
N GLU A 37 -0.80 -20.86 15.06
CA GLU A 37 -1.56 -22.04 15.51
C GLU A 37 -2.86 -22.22 14.73
N THR A 38 -3.27 -21.22 13.95
CA THR A 38 -4.52 -21.30 13.18
C THR A 38 -4.37 -22.23 11.98
N VAL A 39 -5.36 -23.10 11.81
CA VAL A 39 -5.56 -23.89 10.58
C VAL A 39 -6.85 -23.42 9.92
N VAL A 40 -6.80 -23.14 8.61
CA VAL A 40 -7.95 -22.71 7.79
C VAL A 40 -7.95 -23.53 6.51
N ASP A 41 -8.99 -24.31 6.27
CA ASP A 41 -9.14 -25.16 5.08
C ASP A 41 -7.90 -26.05 4.78
N GLY A 42 -7.28 -26.62 5.80
CA GLY A 42 -6.07 -27.42 5.70
C GLY A 42 -4.76 -26.64 5.55
N TYR A 43 -4.82 -25.32 5.35
CA TYR A 43 -3.65 -24.46 5.35
C TYR A 43 -3.25 -24.09 6.77
N TYR A 44 -1.98 -24.10 7.05
CA TYR A 44 -1.39 -23.79 8.35
C TYR A 44 -0.14 -22.94 8.19
N ASP A 45 0.42 -22.51 9.31
CA ASP A 45 1.69 -21.83 9.34
C ASP A 45 1.70 -20.46 8.60
N PHE A 46 0.62 -19.68 8.82
CA PHE A 46 0.47 -18.36 8.21
C PHE A 46 1.59 -17.41 8.64
N VAL A 47 2.07 -16.60 7.69
CA VAL A 47 3.14 -15.62 7.92
C VAL A 47 2.67 -14.46 8.79
N PHE A 48 1.43 -14.00 8.58
CA PHE A 48 0.85 -12.86 9.30
C PHE A 48 -0.14 -13.32 10.35
N TYR A 49 0.23 -13.19 11.62
CA TYR A 49 -0.58 -13.57 12.75
C TYR A 49 -0.39 -12.60 13.94
N ASN A 50 -1.29 -12.64 14.91
CA ASN A 50 -1.27 -11.79 16.08
C ASN A 50 -0.40 -12.39 17.22
N LYS A 51 -0.21 -11.63 18.32
CA LYS A 51 0.55 -12.09 19.50
C LYS A 51 0.00 -13.35 20.16
N ARG A 52 -1.28 -13.72 19.89
CA ARG A 52 -1.90 -14.95 20.36
C ARG A 52 -1.73 -16.11 19.37
N LYS A 53 -0.85 -15.96 18.37
CA LYS A 53 -0.56 -16.94 17.32
C LYS A 53 -1.74 -17.28 16.39
N HIS A 54 -2.73 -16.40 16.30
CA HIS A 54 -3.89 -16.56 15.42
C HIS A 54 -3.86 -15.60 14.24
N VAL A 55 -4.38 -16.05 13.10
CA VAL A 55 -4.53 -15.21 11.90
C VAL A 55 -5.39 -13.98 12.22
N HIS A 56 -5.01 -12.84 11.68
CA HIS A 56 -5.79 -11.61 11.82
C HIS A 56 -7.14 -11.73 11.13
N LYS A 57 -8.19 -11.27 11.80
CA LYS A 57 -9.50 -11.09 11.15
C LYS A 57 -9.38 -10.01 10.04
N PRO A 58 -10.12 -10.11 8.93
CA PRO A 58 -9.97 -9.22 7.78
C PRO A 58 -9.95 -7.73 8.12
N ASN A 59 -10.78 -7.28 9.05
CA ASN A 59 -10.88 -5.87 9.43
C ASN A 59 -9.88 -5.42 10.49
N THR A 60 -9.06 -6.31 11.04
CA THR A 60 -8.14 -5.97 12.15
C THR A 60 -7.11 -4.95 11.72
N ILE A 61 -6.51 -5.11 10.54
CA ILE A 61 -5.47 -4.22 10.05
C ILE A 61 -6.04 -2.82 9.82
N ASN A 62 -7.22 -2.70 9.20
CA ASN A 62 -7.87 -1.40 9.00
C ASN A 62 -8.20 -0.71 10.34
N ARG A 63 -8.66 -1.46 11.36
CA ARG A 63 -8.88 -0.87 12.70
C ARG A 63 -7.59 -0.35 13.34
N VAL A 64 -6.50 -1.10 13.22
CA VAL A 64 -5.19 -0.65 13.72
C VAL A 64 -4.76 0.63 13.01
N MET A 65 -4.91 0.71 11.69
CA MET A 65 -4.60 1.90 10.91
C MET A 65 -5.43 3.10 11.35
N ILE A 66 -6.75 2.93 11.56
CA ILE A 66 -7.63 3.98 12.09
C ILE A 66 -7.09 4.48 13.44
N GLY A 67 -6.73 3.58 14.34
CA GLY A 67 -6.17 3.94 15.65
C GLY A 67 -4.87 4.74 15.55
N ILE A 68 -3.96 4.34 14.66
CA ILE A 68 -2.69 5.04 14.42
C ILE A 68 -2.95 6.44 13.86
N ILE A 69 -3.81 6.57 12.84
CA ILE A 69 -4.14 7.86 12.22
C ILE A 69 -4.77 8.80 13.25
N LYS A 70 -5.71 8.29 14.05
CA LYS A 70 -6.36 9.07 15.11
C LYS A 70 -5.33 9.56 16.13
N GLY A 71 -4.49 8.67 16.63
CA GLY A 71 -3.43 9.03 17.59
C GLY A 71 -2.46 10.06 17.05
N TYR A 72 -2.03 9.91 15.80
CA TYR A 72 -1.17 10.89 15.12
C TYR A 72 -1.87 12.25 15.01
N ASN A 73 -3.12 12.29 14.56
CA ASN A 73 -3.86 13.55 14.36
C ASN A 73 -4.11 14.29 15.68
N GLU A 74 -4.32 13.57 16.78
CA GLU A 74 -4.43 14.17 18.12
C GLU A 74 -3.09 14.78 18.55
N GLN A 75 -1.99 14.08 18.37
CA GLN A 75 -0.64 14.59 18.67
C GLN A 75 -0.26 15.78 17.78
N GLU A 76 -0.57 15.71 16.49
CA GLU A 76 -0.32 16.79 15.55
C GLU A 76 -1.09 18.05 15.91
N LYS A 77 -2.36 17.92 16.32
CA LYS A 77 -3.17 19.04 16.80
C LYS A 77 -2.53 19.75 18.00
N VAL A 78 -2.08 18.98 18.98
CA VAL A 78 -1.41 19.53 20.17
C VAL A 78 -0.09 20.20 19.80
N LYS A 79 0.69 19.59 18.91
CA LYS A 79 1.97 20.12 18.43
C LYS A 79 1.76 21.44 17.67
N ALA A 80 0.83 21.47 16.74
CA ALA A 80 0.49 22.67 15.95
C ALA A 80 0.06 23.84 16.83
N GLN A 81 -0.75 23.58 17.87
CA GLN A 81 -1.13 24.61 18.85
C GLN A 81 0.07 25.20 19.58
N LYS A 82 1.01 24.36 20.04
CA LYS A 82 2.24 24.81 20.71
C LYS A 82 3.14 25.62 19.78
N GLU A 83 3.23 25.22 18.52
CA GLU A 83 4.07 25.85 17.49
C GLU A 83 3.36 27.03 16.80
N LYS A 84 2.11 27.34 17.19
CA LYS A 84 1.27 28.41 16.61
C LYS A 84 1.17 28.33 15.08
N ARG A 85 1.03 27.11 14.54
CA ARG A 85 0.86 26.83 13.11
C ARG A 85 -0.45 26.06 12.87
N GLU A 86 -0.81 25.95 11.59
CA GLU A 86 -1.89 25.07 11.19
C GLU A 86 -1.50 23.59 11.38
N ALA A 87 -2.48 22.77 11.79
CA ALA A 87 -2.29 21.33 11.92
C ALA A 87 -2.44 20.66 10.55
N PHE A 88 -1.60 19.67 10.27
CA PHE A 88 -1.64 18.86 9.05
C PHE A 88 -2.10 17.42 9.35
N PRO A 89 -3.42 17.20 9.52
CA PRO A 89 -3.93 15.88 9.84
C PRO A 89 -3.84 14.94 8.66
N ILE A 90 -3.50 13.69 8.94
CA ILE A 90 -3.56 12.61 7.95
C ILE A 90 -5.04 12.25 7.71
N ARG A 91 -5.46 12.23 6.44
CA ARG A 91 -6.77 11.74 6.04
C ARG A 91 -6.89 10.25 6.29
N HIS A 92 -8.11 9.80 6.59
CA HIS A 92 -8.37 8.37 6.74
C HIS A 92 -8.03 7.61 5.44
N PHE A 93 -7.31 6.50 5.57
CA PHE A 93 -7.06 5.58 4.48
C PHE A 93 -7.10 4.13 4.97
N SER A 94 -7.32 3.21 4.04
CA SER A 94 -7.40 1.76 4.28
C SER A 94 -6.23 1.04 3.60
N VAL A 95 -6.07 -0.26 3.89
CA VAL A 95 -5.09 -1.12 3.19
C VAL A 95 -5.30 -1.09 1.68
N HIS A 96 -6.55 -0.96 1.21
CA HIS A 96 -6.84 -0.87 -0.22
C HIS A 96 -6.26 0.41 -0.85
N ASN A 97 -6.26 1.52 -0.13
CA ASN A 97 -5.64 2.75 -0.59
C ASN A 97 -4.12 2.62 -0.74
N LEU A 98 -3.45 1.83 0.12
CA LEU A 98 -2.02 1.53 -0.05
C LEU A 98 -1.74 0.79 -1.36
N ARG A 99 -2.61 -0.18 -1.72
CA ARG A 99 -2.53 -0.85 -3.02
C ARG A 99 -2.73 0.13 -4.17
N HIS A 100 -3.67 1.07 -4.03
CA HIS A 100 -3.94 2.10 -5.03
C HIS A 100 -2.73 3.01 -5.21
N THR A 101 -2.16 3.50 -4.11
CA THR A 101 -0.93 4.32 -4.11
C THR A 101 0.24 3.57 -4.77
N PHE A 102 0.42 2.29 -4.46
CA PHE A 102 1.43 1.48 -5.13
C PHE A 102 1.20 1.42 -6.64
N CYS A 103 -0.04 1.19 -7.08
CA CYS A 103 -0.39 1.15 -8.50
C CYS A 103 -0.08 2.47 -9.19
N THR A 104 -0.50 3.60 -8.61
CA THR A 104 -0.24 4.95 -9.14
C THR A 104 1.26 5.24 -9.26
N ASN A 105 2.02 4.95 -8.20
CA ASN A 105 3.48 5.15 -8.22
C ASN A 105 4.17 4.21 -9.24
N TYR A 106 3.67 2.99 -9.39
CA TYR A 106 4.20 2.06 -10.37
C TYR A 106 3.91 2.52 -11.79
N CYS A 107 2.72 3.08 -12.06
CA CYS A 107 2.37 3.69 -13.35
C CYS A 107 3.25 4.89 -13.73
N LYS A 108 3.83 5.60 -12.76
CA LYS A 108 4.78 6.69 -13.03
C LYS A 108 6.16 6.18 -13.47
N LEU A 109 6.50 4.95 -13.12
CA LEU A 109 7.82 4.33 -13.38
C LEU A 109 7.81 3.35 -14.54
N GLU A 110 6.68 2.68 -14.77
CA GLU A 110 6.51 1.63 -15.78
C GLU A 110 5.47 2.08 -16.82
N THR A 111 5.83 2.02 -18.09
CA THR A 111 4.96 2.44 -19.19
C THR A 111 4.21 1.29 -19.85
N ASN A 112 4.64 0.05 -19.63
CA ASN A 112 3.99 -1.13 -20.20
C ASN A 112 2.75 -1.51 -19.38
N LEU A 113 1.58 -1.16 -19.89
CA LEU A 113 0.29 -1.44 -19.24
C LEU A 113 0.05 -2.93 -18.96
N LYS A 114 0.56 -3.85 -19.79
CA LYS A 114 0.44 -5.29 -19.57
C LYS A 114 1.27 -5.76 -18.38
N THR A 115 2.47 -5.21 -18.21
CA THR A 115 3.32 -5.47 -17.06
C THR A 115 2.63 -4.98 -15.78
N ILE A 116 2.10 -3.75 -15.79
CA ILE A 116 1.34 -3.19 -14.66
C ILE A 116 0.13 -4.06 -14.33
N GLN A 117 -0.68 -4.42 -15.34
CA GLN A 117 -1.84 -5.29 -15.19
C GLN A 117 -1.45 -6.62 -14.53
N GLY A 118 -0.39 -7.26 -15.03
CA GLY A 118 0.10 -8.54 -14.52
C GLY A 118 0.54 -8.47 -13.06
N ILE A 119 1.32 -7.48 -12.69
CA ILE A 119 1.78 -7.25 -11.30
C ILE A 119 0.59 -6.94 -10.39
N MET A 120 -0.31 -6.07 -10.82
CA MET A 120 -1.49 -5.69 -10.03
C MET A 120 -2.54 -6.80 -9.98
N GLY A 121 -2.58 -7.69 -10.96
CA GLY A 121 -3.59 -8.75 -11.07
C GLY A 121 -4.99 -8.19 -11.34
N HIS A 122 -5.09 -7.16 -12.15
CA HIS A 122 -6.36 -6.65 -12.62
C HIS A 122 -6.90 -7.57 -13.73
N SER A 123 -8.10 -8.12 -13.54
CA SER A 123 -8.76 -8.96 -14.55
C SER A 123 -9.12 -8.18 -15.81
N ASP A 124 -9.42 -6.89 -15.64
CA ASP A 124 -9.74 -5.96 -16.72
C ASP A 124 -8.63 -4.91 -16.83
N ILE A 125 -8.09 -4.75 -18.04
CA ILE A 125 -7.05 -3.77 -18.34
C ILE A 125 -7.57 -2.33 -18.22
N SER A 126 -8.86 -2.09 -18.36
CA SER A 126 -9.47 -0.76 -18.21
C SER A 126 -9.20 -0.14 -16.84
N ILE A 127 -9.14 -0.97 -15.79
CA ILE A 127 -8.79 -0.54 -14.44
C ILE A 127 -7.35 0.00 -14.40
N THR A 128 -6.42 -0.71 -15.05
CA THR A 128 -5.02 -0.29 -15.13
C THR A 128 -4.89 1.00 -15.95
N MET A 129 -5.58 1.07 -17.08
CA MET A 129 -5.57 2.25 -17.96
C MET A 129 -6.09 3.50 -17.26
N LYS A 130 -7.16 3.37 -16.48
CA LYS A 130 -7.69 4.51 -15.70
C LYS A 130 -6.66 5.04 -14.71
N VAL A 131 -6.06 4.17 -13.90
CA VAL A 131 -5.02 4.57 -12.93
C VAL A 131 -3.79 5.16 -13.63
N TYR A 132 -3.41 4.60 -14.78
CA TYR A 132 -2.30 5.11 -15.58
C TYR A 132 -2.59 6.52 -16.11
N ALA A 133 -3.78 6.76 -16.63
CA ALA A 133 -4.19 8.07 -17.14
C ALA A 133 -4.18 9.13 -16.01
N GLU A 134 -4.72 8.80 -14.85
CA GLU A 134 -4.69 9.69 -13.69
C GLU A 134 -3.24 9.99 -13.24
N ALA A 135 -2.38 8.96 -13.14
CA ALA A 135 -0.99 9.12 -12.74
C ALA A 135 -0.15 9.96 -13.72
N THR A 136 -0.40 9.80 -15.02
CA THR A 136 0.29 10.57 -16.07
C THR A 136 -0.18 12.01 -16.14
N GLU A 137 -1.45 12.28 -15.87
CA GLU A 137 -1.99 13.65 -15.83
C GLU A 137 -1.39 14.44 -14.66
N GLU A 138 -1.31 13.83 -13.46
CA GLU A 138 -0.60 14.43 -12.33
C GLU A 138 0.87 14.76 -12.68
N SER A 139 1.57 13.82 -13.35
CA SER A 139 2.96 14.02 -13.76
C SER A 139 3.13 15.16 -14.78
N LYS A 140 2.18 15.32 -15.67
CA LYS A 140 2.16 16.47 -16.60
C LYS A 140 2.00 17.79 -15.87
N GLN A 141 1.03 17.87 -14.95
CA GLN A 141 0.80 19.08 -14.16
C GLN A 141 2.02 19.47 -13.33
N GLU A 142 2.66 18.49 -12.69
CA GLU A 142 3.90 18.71 -11.93
C GLU A 142 5.05 19.17 -12.83
N SER A 143 5.20 18.57 -14.00
CA SER A 143 6.19 18.97 -14.99
C SER A 143 5.96 20.40 -15.45
N PHE A 144 4.71 20.80 -15.73
CA PHE A 144 4.39 22.17 -16.11
C PHE A 144 4.67 23.19 -14.99
N LYS A 145 4.33 22.87 -13.74
CA LYS A 145 4.68 23.73 -12.59
C LYS A 145 6.19 23.95 -12.47
N ASN A 146 6.99 22.93 -12.75
CA ASN A 146 8.45 23.04 -12.73
C ASN A 146 9.03 23.93 -13.85
N LEU A 147 8.22 24.29 -14.85
CA LEU A 147 8.56 25.20 -15.92
C LEU A 147 8.18 26.67 -15.62
N GLU A 148 7.32 26.90 -14.61
CA GLU A 148 6.94 28.25 -14.21
C GLU A 148 8.18 29.04 -13.79
N GLY A 149 8.33 30.23 -14.33
CA GLY A 149 9.48 31.13 -14.12
C GLY A 149 10.76 30.74 -14.86
N LYS A 150 10.79 29.61 -15.59
CA LYS A 150 11.93 29.21 -16.42
C LYS A 150 11.77 29.58 -17.90
N PHE A 151 10.54 29.84 -18.34
CA PHE A 151 10.26 30.38 -19.67
C PHE A 151 10.37 31.90 -19.64
N MET A 152 11.45 32.46 -20.20
CA MET A 152 11.47 33.85 -20.60
C MET A 152 10.74 33.93 -21.95
N ILE A 153 9.53 34.48 -21.94
CA ILE A 153 8.84 34.92 -23.18
C ILE A 153 9.54 36.22 -23.56
N GLY A 154 10.44 36.16 -24.57
CA GLY A 154 11.07 37.34 -25.16
C GLY A 154 10.09 38.17 -25.95
#